data_ab90f8e7cdc675e85686c2e34ae8e180
#
_entry.id   ab90f8e7cdc675e85686c2e34ae8e180
#
_cell.length_a   1.000
_cell.length_b   1.000
_cell.length_c   1.000
_cell.angle_alpha   90.00
_cell.angle_beta   90.00
_cell.angle_gamma   90.00
#
_symmetry.space_group_name_H-M   'P 1'
#
loop_
_entity.id
_entity.type
_entity.pdbx_description
1 polymer ?
#
loop_
_entity_poly.entity_id
_entity_poly.type
_entity_poly.pdbx_seq_one_letter_code
_entity_poly.pdbx_strand_id
1 'polypeptide(L)'
;MSGGERQPAGAGARSPERGLRRELGLFSAALLVVGGIIGSGIFFTPAETARALPSAGWVLGVWALGGVVALAGALTYAELGAMLPDAGGGYVYIREAFGKLPAFLCGWMTLLLIASGAIAAVAMGFAGY
;
A
#
# COMPACT_ATOMS: atom_id res chain seq x y z
N MET A 1 7.55 69.38 9.42
CA MET A 1 8.57 68.28 9.35
C MET A 1 7.84 67.00 9.64
N SER A 2 7.43 66.34 8.54
CA SER A 2 6.60 65.13 8.58
C SER A 2 7.53 63.94 8.36
N GLY A 3 7.75 63.15 9.40
CA GLY A 3 8.49 61.89 9.36
C GLY A 3 7.57 60.79 8.84
N GLY A 4 7.76 60.41 7.57
CA GLY A 4 7.07 59.27 6.98
C GLY A 4 7.70 57.97 7.52
N GLU A 5 6.97 57.27 8.36
CA GLU A 5 7.24 55.87 8.71
C GLU A 5 7.04 55.01 7.48
N ARG A 6 8.15 54.52 6.93
CA ARG A 6 8.14 53.47 5.92
C ARG A 6 7.82 52.15 6.63
N GLN A 7 6.60 51.71 6.48
CA GLN A 7 6.16 50.37 6.80
C GLN A 7 6.94 49.34 5.91
N PRO A 8 7.64 48.37 6.47
CA PRO A 8 8.28 47.33 5.65
C PRO A 8 7.18 46.45 5.06
N ALA A 9 6.93 46.63 3.78
CA ALA A 9 6.17 45.69 2.97
C ALA A 9 7.01 44.39 2.85
N GLY A 10 6.43 43.27 3.23
CA GLY A 10 7.03 41.99 2.92
C GLY A 10 7.03 40.94 4.03
N ALA A 11 5.98 40.89 4.86
CA ALA A 11 5.65 39.64 5.51
C ALA A 11 5.00 38.75 4.43
N GLY A 12 5.83 38.05 3.66
CA GLY A 12 5.38 37.02 2.75
C GLY A 12 4.50 36.04 3.53
N ALA A 13 3.22 36.06 3.26
CA ALA A 13 2.27 35.06 3.71
C ALA A 13 2.82 33.70 3.24
N ARG A 14 3.49 33.00 4.13
CA ARG A 14 3.82 31.58 3.95
C ARG A 14 2.46 30.89 3.77
N SER A 15 2.16 30.54 2.53
CA SER A 15 1.04 29.65 2.24
C SER A 15 1.14 28.48 3.22
N PRO A 16 0.05 28.14 3.96
CA PRO A 16 0.10 27.00 4.83
C PRO A 16 0.50 25.80 3.96
N GLU A 17 1.65 25.24 4.22
CA GLU A 17 2.09 24.01 3.63
C GLU A 17 0.94 23.03 3.74
N ARG A 18 0.35 22.65 2.60
CA ARG A 18 -0.70 21.62 2.53
C ARG A 18 -0.08 20.27 2.80
N GLY A 19 0.54 20.12 3.96
CA GLY A 19 0.90 18.82 4.48
C GLY A 19 -0.38 17.99 4.67
N LEU A 20 -0.34 16.74 4.27
CA LEU A 20 -1.43 15.80 4.52
C LEU A 20 -1.76 15.81 6.02
N ARG A 21 -3.01 16.09 6.38
CA ARG A 21 -3.44 16.08 7.77
C ARG A 21 -3.37 14.66 8.31
N ARG A 22 -2.68 14.50 9.43
CA ARG A 22 -2.64 13.23 10.16
C ARG A 22 -3.93 13.06 10.96
N GLU A 23 -4.97 12.56 10.30
CA GLU A 23 -6.30 12.35 10.94
C GLU A 23 -6.63 10.87 11.14
N LEU A 24 -5.87 9.97 10.50
CA LEU A 24 -6.09 8.52 10.62
C LEU A 24 -5.43 7.98 11.89
N GLY A 25 -6.25 7.51 12.82
CA GLY A 25 -5.78 6.72 13.95
C GLY A 25 -5.30 5.32 13.52
N LEU A 26 -4.51 4.67 14.37
CA LEU A 26 -3.95 3.34 14.11
C LEU A 26 -5.04 2.32 13.73
N PHE A 27 -6.16 2.32 14.44
CA PHE A 27 -7.28 1.41 14.20
C PHE A 27 -7.92 1.64 12.83
N SER A 28 -8.17 2.89 12.44
CA SER A 28 -8.74 3.23 11.13
C SER A 28 -7.78 2.87 10.00
N ALA A 29 -6.47 3.11 10.17
CA ALA A 29 -5.47 2.74 9.20
C ALA A 29 -5.39 1.20 9.03
N ALA A 30 -5.42 0.45 10.12
CA ALA A 30 -5.42 -1.01 10.08
C ALA A 30 -6.66 -1.56 9.36
N LEU A 31 -7.86 -1.02 9.64
CA LEU A 31 -9.09 -1.44 8.97
C LEU A 31 -9.08 -1.14 7.47
N LEU A 32 -8.52 0.00 7.05
CA LEU A 32 -8.36 0.33 5.63
C LEU A 32 -7.43 -0.66 4.93
N VAL A 33 -6.32 -1.03 5.56
CA VAL A 33 -5.37 -2.02 5.01
C VAL A 33 -6.02 -3.39 4.91
N VAL A 34 -6.71 -3.85 5.97
CA VAL A 34 -7.43 -5.13 5.97
C VAL A 34 -8.50 -5.15 4.88
N GLY A 35 -9.29 -4.07 4.74
CA GLY A 35 -10.29 -3.95 3.67
C GLY A 35 -9.69 -3.99 2.27
N GLY A 36 -8.50 -3.39 2.07
CA GLY A 36 -7.78 -3.44 0.80
C GLY A 36 -7.18 -4.81 0.47
N ILE A 37 -6.83 -5.60 1.48
CA ILE A 37 -6.27 -6.95 1.31
C ILE A 37 -7.37 -7.97 0.98
N ILE A 38 -8.57 -7.81 1.54
CA ILE A 38 -9.72 -8.68 1.27
C ILE A 38 -10.19 -8.42 -0.16
N GLY A 39 -9.77 -9.29 -1.08
CA GLY A 39 -10.15 -9.24 -2.49
C GLY A 39 -10.90 -10.50 -2.92
N SER A 40 -11.14 -10.64 -4.23
CA SER A 40 -11.81 -11.81 -4.81
C SER A 40 -11.10 -13.14 -4.54
N GLY A 41 -9.79 -13.12 -4.30
CA GLY A 41 -8.97 -14.31 -4.05
C GLY A 41 -9.46 -15.15 -2.88
N ILE A 42 -9.98 -14.55 -1.80
CA ILE A 42 -10.47 -15.30 -0.64
C ILE A 42 -11.66 -16.20 -0.96
N PHE A 43 -12.42 -15.88 -2.01
CA PHE A 43 -13.59 -16.66 -2.43
C PHE A 43 -13.22 -17.83 -3.34
N PHE A 44 -12.17 -17.71 -4.14
CA PHE A 44 -11.76 -18.73 -5.13
C PHE A 44 -10.61 -19.61 -4.62
N THR A 45 -9.61 -19.04 -3.99
CA THR A 45 -8.39 -19.75 -3.58
C THR A 45 -8.63 -20.92 -2.61
N PRO A 46 -9.55 -20.86 -1.62
CA PRO A 46 -9.82 -21.98 -0.74
C PRO A 46 -10.37 -23.20 -1.48
N ALA A 47 -11.27 -22.98 -2.44
CA ALA A 47 -11.86 -24.05 -3.23
C ALA A 47 -10.81 -24.73 -4.12
N GLU A 48 -9.97 -23.95 -4.80
CA GLU A 48 -8.89 -24.49 -5.63
C GLU A 48 -7.82 -25.22 -4.79
N THR A 49 -7.47 -24.65 -3.63
CA THR A 49 -6.53 -25.32 -2.71
C THR A 49 -7.08 -26.65 -2.20
N ALA A 50 -8.38 -26.70 -1.87
CA ALA A 50 -9.03 -27.93 -1.42
C ALA A 50 -9.13 -29.00 -2.52
N ARG A 51 -9.23 -28.61 -3.78
CA ARG A 51 -9.17 -29.55 -4.92
C ARG A 51 -7.79 -30.10 -5.20
N ALA A 52 -6.75 -29.28 -4.95
CA ALA A 52 -5.37 -29.62 -5.24
C ALA A 52 -4.73 -30.49 -4.14
N LEU A 53 -5.24 -30.48 -2.93
CA LEU A 53 -4.67 -31.14 -1.77
C LEU A 53 -5.49 -32.38 -1.33
N PRO A 54 -4.80 -33.48 -0.90
CA PRO A 54 -5.43 -34.76 -0.62
C PRO A 54 -6.32 -34.78 0.63
N SER A 55 -6.15 -33.81 1.55
CA SER A 55 -6.92 -33.77 2.79
C SER A 55 -7.04 -32.37 3.38
N ALA A 56 -8.07 -32.16 4.19
CA ALA A 56 -8.30 -30.90 4.90
C ALA A 56 -7.12 -30.49 5.81
N GLY A 57 -6.40 -31.43 6.38
CA GLY A 57 -5.22 -31.15 7.20
C GLY A 57 -4.10 -30.48 6.39
N TRP A 58 -3.87 -30.92 5.17
CA TRP A 58 -2.92 -30.28 4.27
C TRP A 58 -3.35 -28.88 3.86
N VAL A 59 -4.64 -28.67 3.61
CA VAL A 59 -5.20 -27.33 3.31
C VAL A 59 -4.90 -26.36 4.46
N LEU A 60 -5.23 -26.74 5.68
CA LEU A 60 -4.98 -25.91 6.87
C LEU A 60 -3.47 -25.68 7.08
N GLY A 61 -2.63 -26.71 6.86
CA GLY A 61 -1.19 -26.60 7.00
C GLY A 61 -0.59 -25.57 6.02
N VAL A 62 -0.98 -25.61 4.75
CA VAL A 62 -0.52 -24.65 3.73
C VAL A 62 -0.99 -23.24 4.04
N TRP A 63 -2.23 -23.09 4.51
CA TRP A 63 -2.75 -21.77 4.91
C TRP A 63 -2.04 -21.20 6.15
N ALA A 64 -1.76 -22.04 7.15
CA ALA A 64 -1.00 -21.64 8.32
C ALA A 64 0.43 -21.23 7.96
N LEU A 65 1.10 -22.02 7.12
CA LEU A 65 2.44 -21.70 6.62
C LEU A 65 2.44 -20.38 5.82
N GLY A 66 1.47 -20.20 4.92
CA GLY A 66 1.27 -18.97 4.17
C GLY A 66 1.07 -17.76 5.09
N GLY A 67 0.30 -17.93 6.17
CA GLY A 67 0.10 -16.90 7.20
C GLY A 67 1.41 -16.50 7.90
N VAL A 68 2.25 -17.46 8.24
CA VAL A 68 3.57 -17.20 8.87
C VAL A 68 4.48 -16.44 7.90
N VAL A 69 4.55 -16.85 6.63
CA VAL A 69 5.34 -16.16 5.61
C VAL A 69 4.83 -14.75 5.37
N ALA A 70 3.51 -14.57 5.29
CA ALA A 70 2.88 -13.27 5.15
C ALA A 70 3.18 -12.34 6.35
N LEU A 71 3.16 -12.88 7.58
CA LEU A 71 3.50 -12.13 8.78
C LEU A 71 4.97 -11.68 8.76
N ALA A 72 5.90 -12.54 8.36
CA ALA A 72 7.31 -12.17 8.23
C ALA A 72 7.49 -11.03 7.20
N GLY A 73 6.81 -11.11 6.05
CA GLY A 73 6.79 -10.04 5.06
C GLY A 73 6.19 -8.74 5.61
N ALA A 74 5.09 -8.82 6.35
CA ALA A 74 4.45 -7.66 6.96
C ALA A 74 5.36 -6.95 7.97
N LEU A 75 6.12 -7.71 8.78
CA LEU A 75 7.11 -7.15 9.72
C LEU A 75 8.22 -6.41 8.99
N THR A 76 8.74 -6.97 7.90
CA THR A 76 9.75 -6.30 7.06
C THR A 76 9.22 -4.98 6.48
N TYR A 77 7.99 -4.98 5.96
CA TYR A 77 7.37 -3.75 5.48
C TYR A 77 7.09 -2.73 6.58
N ALA A 78 6.76 -3.19 7.79
CA ALA A 78 6.56 -2.32 8.94
C ALA A 78 7.86 -1.59 9.35
N GLU A 79 8.99 -2.30 9.35
CA GLU A 79 10.31 -1.70 9.60
C GLU A 79 10.68 -0.68 8.52
N LEU A 80 10.50 -1.02 7.23
CA LEU A 80 10.74 -0.09 6.13
C LEU A 80 9.85 1.15 6.22
N GLY A 81 8.58 0.99 6.58
CA GLY A 81 7.65 2.10 6.77
C GLY A 81 8.00 3.00 7.96
N ALA A 82 8.61 2.43 9.01
CA ALA A 82 9.10 3.21 10.15
C ALA A 82 10.38 3.99 9.81
N MET A 83 11.25 3.42 8.97
CA MET A 83 12.51 4.04 8.54
C MET A 83 12.29 5.12 7.46
N LEU A 84 11.33 4.90 6.55
CA LEU A 84 11.04 5.76 5.40
C LEU A 84 9.56 6.18 5.42
N PRO A 85 9.18 7.16 6.26
CA PRO A 85 7.78 7.56 6.44
C PRO A 85 7.22 8.41 5.28
N ASP A 86 7.93 8.50 4.16
CA ASP A 86 7.50 9.25 2.98
C ASP A 86 6.29 8.60 2.29
N ALA A 87 5.42 9.44 1.72
CA ALA A 87 4.29 8.98 0.93
C ALA A 87 4.79 8.31 -0.37
N GLY A 88 4.33 7.09 -0.64
CA GLY A 88 4.70 6.33 -1.84
C GLY A 88 4.97 4.84 -1.60
N GLY A 89 5.01 4.40 -0.35
CA GLY A 89 5.13 2.98 0.01
C GLY A 89 6.28 2.26 -0.69
N GLY A 90 6.00 1.10 -1.31
CA GLY A 90 7.01 0.26 -1.97
C GLY A 90 7.84 0.98 -3.04
N TYR A 91 7.28 1.99 -3.71
CA TYR A 91 8.03 2.80 -4.68
C TYR A 91 9.19 3.55 -4.01
N VAL A 92 8.96 4.14 -2.84
CA VAL A 92 9.99 4.87 -2.10
C VAL A 92 11.10 3.92 -1.65
N TYR A 93 10.74 2.73 -1.16
CA TYR A 93 11.72 1.74 -0.70
C TYR A 93 12.63 1.26 -1.84
N ILE A 94 12.04 0.99 -3.02
CA ILE A 94 12.83 0.59 -4.20
C ILE A 94 13.70 1.75 -4.70
N ARG A 95 13.18 2.98 -4.67
CA ARG A 95 13.95 4.16 -5.08
C ARG A 95 15.17 4.39 -4.19
N GLU A 96 15.02 4.20 -2.88
CA GLU A 96 16.09 4.40 -1.92
C GLU A 96 17.14 3.29 -2.02
N ALA A 97 16.70 2.03 -2.20
CA ALA A 97 17.59 0.87 -2.26
C ALA A 97 18.30 0.70 -3.60
N PHE A 98 17.62 0.94 -4.72
CA PHE A 98 18.09 0.60 -6.06
C PHE A 98 18.17 1.80 -7.02
N GLY A 99 17.69 2.97 -6.60
CA GLY A 99 17.72 4.18 -7.41
C GLY A 99 16.45 4.43 -8.22
N LYS A 100 16.48 5.53 -9.01
CA LYS A 100 15.30 6.07 -9.70
C LYS A 100 14.76 5.18 -10.83
N LEU A 101 15.64 4.55 -11.60
CA LEU A 101 15.25 3.76 -12.78
C LEU A 101 14.51 2.47 -12.40
N PRO A 102 15.01 1.62 -11.49
CA PRO A 102 14.25 0.47 -11.01
C PRO A 102 12.93 0.85 -10.33
N ALA A 103 12.90 1.93 -9.56
CA ALA A 103 11.67 2.42 -8.94
C ALA A 103 10.63 2.83 -9.99
N PHE A 104 11.04 3.53 -11.04
CA PHE A 104 10.17 3.92 -12.15
C PHE A 104 9.58 2.70 -12.87
N LEU A 105 10.41 1.71 -13.20
CA LEU A 105 9.96 0.47 -13.83
C LEU A 105 8.98 -0.29 -12.93
N CYS A 106 9.26 -0.38 -11.63
CA CYS A 106 8.38 -1.01 -10.67
C CYS A 106 7.03 -0.29 -10.56
N GLY A 107 7.02 1.05 -10.56
CA GLY A 107 5.79 1.85 -10.58
C GLY A 107 4.95 1.58 -11.83
N TRP A 108 5.57 1.51 -13.01
CA TRP A 108 4.91 1.14 -14.26
C TRP A 108 4.35 -0.29 -14.23
N MET A 109 5.13 -1.26 -13.75
CA MET A 109 4.66 -2.64 -13.59
C MET A 109 3.46 -2.72 -12.64
N THR A 110 3.50 -1.99 -11.53
CA THR A 110 2.38 -1.94 -10.58
C THR A 110 1.12 -1.36 -11.23
N LEU A 111 1.25 -0.27 -11.98
CA LEU A 111 0.11 0.37 -12.62
C LEU A 111 -0.47 -0.47 -13.77
N LEU A 112 0.37 -0.94 -14.69
CA LEU A 112 -0.08 -1.60 -15.91
C LEU A 112 -0.43 -3.08 -15.71
N LEU A 113 0.35 -3.83 -14.92
CA LEU A 113 0.17 -5.27 -14.76
C LEU A 113 -0.65 -5.60 -13.52
N ILE A 114 -0.26 -5.07 -12.35
CA ILE A 114 -0.88 -5.45 -11.08
C ILE A 114 -2.27 -4.82 -10.96
N ALA A 115 -2.40 -3.50 -11.16
CA ALA A 115 -3.68 -2.82 -11.00
C ALA A 115 -4.70 -3.26 -12.06
N SER A 116 -4.32 -3.32 -13.34
CA SER A 116 -5.22 -3.77 -14.41
C SER A 116 -5.54 -5.26 -14.30
N GLY A 117 -4.58 -6.09 -13.92
CA GLY A 117 -4.79 -7.52 -13.68
C GLY A 117 -5.74 -7.78 -12.51
N ALA A 118 -5.65 -7.02 -11.43
CA ALA A 118 -6.56 -7.12 -10.31
C ALA A 118 -8.00 -6.76 -10.70
N ILE A 119 -8.20 -5.70 -11.48
CA ILE A 119 -9.51 -5.30 -11.99
C ILE A 119 -10.07 -6.39 -12.90
N ALA A 120 -9.27 -6.93 -13.82
CA ALA A 120 -9.69 -8.01 -14.71
C ALA A 120 -10.07 -9.29 -13.94
N ALA A 121 -9.33 -9.66 -12.91
CA ALA A 121 -9.62 -10.81 -12.07
C ALA A 121 -10.96 -10.66 -11.33
N VAL A 122 -11.24 -9.48 -10.80
CA VAL A 122 -12.53 -9.17 -10.17
C VAL A 122 -13.67 -9.24 -11.20
N ALA A 123 -13.48 -8.66 -12.38
CA ALA A 123 -14.49 -8.68 -13.45
C ALA A 123 -14.80 -10.11 -13.92
N MET A 124 -13.78 -10.96 -14.08
CA MET A 124 -13.99 -12.39 -14.41
C MET A 124 -14.72 -13.15 -13.30
N GLY A 125 -14.41 -12.82 -12.03
CA GLY A 125 -15.13 -13.38 -10.90
C GLY A 125 -16.63 -13.07 -10.96
N PHE A 126 -17.00 -11.84 -11.28
CA PHE A 126 -18.40 -11.45 -11.46
C PHE A 126 -19.07 -12.12 -12.65
N ALA A 127 -18.34 -12.31 -13.76
CA ALA A 127 -18.91 -12.94 -14.97
C ALA A 127 -19.15 -14.46 -14.82
N GLY A 128 -18.52 -15.10 -13.83
CA GLY A 128 -18.67 -16.54 -13.55
C GLY A 128 -19.80 -16.88 -12.57
N TYR A 129 -20.45 -15.85 -12.00
CA TYR A 129 -21.61 -15.97 -11.14
C TYR A 129 -22.90 -15.59 -11.86
#